data_6576eb21ae2a2b00f584f09ee8566040
#
_entry.id   6576eb21ae2a2b00f584f09ee8566040
#
_cell.length_a   1.000
_cell.length_b   1.000
_cell.length_c   1.000
_cell.angle_alpha   90.00
_cell.angle_beta   90.00
_cell.angle_gamma   90.00
#
_symmetry.space_group_name_H-M   'P 1'
#
loop_
_entity.id
_entity.type
_entity.pdbx_description
1 polymer ?
#
loop_
_entity_poly.entity_id
_entity_poly.type
_entity_poly.pdbx_seq_one_letter_code
_entity_poly.pdbx_strand_id
1 'polypeptide(L)'
;GVLSKAPIIVFGKEENAVVNDIVVRMEDVAELEGKAESYKLDITDKITVTAKDEIGIYYGLMSVIQMLKINDKILEKGTVIDYPDVELRSMHLDIARKPFSKEWIIRQIKDLSWQKYNAVQLHFSENEGFRIQSDTLDAIEGFKYKYDDVLSKQDILDIIQVANDYHIEIVPSLDSPGHSGAVLQYLPTDYSCRELFPTDDRRNQCFNIFTNPEAREFLVNLMTEFIEFFGDAGCKHFNIGGDEFLAKFSSFSNEQYGQIMTYFNDISKIVKDNGMTPRAWNDGLLFGDYEGYTLDSDIEVCYWAAPENCASVADFVANGNKVINYSDVYMYYVLSWWWQTNAVPEGDRIYNEWHPGKFSNLSGTAQTFEEPYPEYVMGGSYAVWCDDPNYESEQSVEDKIYHRTRATAYKMWNANDNQPDYDVFKAAVDKLGRTPGFNEALPAPGEVFQGEDTATVTIKYIDNFGKTIAADDVFYGLNDSEYHFEAKELFGYSFIESDLPLDGKYNGNMTITLKYQLHCDKTDLKKEIFEPLAVSEYINETVADYNKALTMAKEIYFDETSGQLAVNNALRALQDAKNKAVKLEYYSLYVEVTYPLNES
;
A
#
# COMPACT_ATOMS: atom_id res chain seq x y z
N GLY A 1 -4.54 31.97 8.12
CA GLY A 1 -4.64 30.73 8.90
C GLY A 1 -5.64 30.84 10.04
N VAL A 2 -5.99 29.72 10.69
CA VAL A 2 -6.90 29.69 11.86
C VAL A 2 -6.34 30.56 12.98
N LEU A 3 -5.04 30.48 13.21
CA LEU A 3 -4.32 31.33 14.13
C LEU A 3 -3.89 32.63 13.45
N SER A 4 -3.94 33.74 14.17
CA SER A 4 -3.58 35.06 13.62
C SER A 4 -2.07 35.24 13.41
N LYS A 5 -1.27 34.37 14.00
CA LYS A 5 0.20 34.28 13.87
C LYS A 5 0.59 32.80 13.83
N ALA A 6 1.74 32.49 13.26
CA ALA A 6 2.35 31.17 13.42
C ALA A 6 2.56 30.89 14.92
N PRO A 7 2.27 29.68 15.40
CA PRO A 7 2.58 29.30 16.78
C PRO A 7 4.09 29.34 17.00
N ILE A 8 4.52 29.76 18.16
CA ILE A 8 5.90 29.59 18.62
C ILE A 8 5.92 28.26 19.38
N ILE A 9 6.72 27.32 18.91
CA ILE A 9 6.91 26.05 19.61
C ILE A 9 8.00 26.24 20.65
N VAL A 10 7.66 25.94 21.92
CA VAL A 10 8.58 26.07 23.05
C VAL A 10 8.69 24.70 23.70
N PHE A 11 9.88 24.14 23.70
CA PHE A 11 10.20 22.94 24.49
C PHE A 11 10.47 23.36 25.91
N GLY A 12 9.69 22.90 26.89
CA GLY A 12 9.85 23.33 28.27
C GLY A 12 8.93 22.57 29.22
N LYS A 13 9.05 22.94 30.52
CA LYS A 13 8.17 22.37 31.50
C LYS A 13 6.80 23.03 31.43
N GLU A 14 5.74 22.25 31.57
CA GLU A 14 4.34 22.71 31.55
C GLU A 14 4.07 23.81 32.58
N GLU A 15 4.77 23.83 33.73
CA GLU A 15 4.63 24.86 34.73
C GLU A 15 4.90 26.30 34.21
N ASN A 16 5.63 26.38 33.08
CA ASN A 16 5.93 27.63 32.38
C ASN A 16 4.85 28.04 31.37
N ALA A 17 3.92 27.14 31.04
CA ALA A 17 2.85 27.44 30.08
C ALA A 17 1.85 28.44 30.71
N VAL A 18 1.45 29.44 29.92
CA VAL A 18 0.55 30.49 30.29
C VAL A 18 -0.84 30.34 29.69
N VAL A 19 -1.73 31.25 30.01
CA VAL A 19 -3.10 31.29 29.47
C VAL A 19 -3.05 31.36 27.93
N ASN A 20 -3.88 30.53 27.28
CA ASN A 20 -4.00 30.32 25.82
C ASN A 20 -2.85 29.55 25.16
N ASP A 21 -1.92 28.99 25.90
CA ASP A 21 -0.95 28.05 25.35
C ASP A 21 -1.59 26.71 25.08
N ILE A 22 -1.03 26.01 24.08
CA ILE A 22 -1.31 24.59 23.81
C ILE A 22 -0.14 23.79 24.35
N VAL A 23 -0.41 22.92 25.30
CA VAL A 23 0.56 22.00 25.92
C VAL A 23 0.41 20.62 25.25
N VAL A 24 1.50 20.02 24.87
CA VAL A 24 1.53 18.67 24.30
C VAL A 24 2.24 17.75 25.28
N ARG A 25 1.63 16.61 25.60
CA ARG A 25 2.19 15.58 26.45
C ARG A 25 2.14 14.23 25.73
N MET A 26 3.27 13.59 25.60
CA MET A 26 3.31 12.19 25.21
C MET A 26 3.38 11.35 26.49
N GLU A 27 2.25 10.78 26.89
CA GLU A 27 2.10 10.09 28.17
C GLU A 27 1.03 9.00 28.05
N ASP A 28 1.30 7.83 28.61
CA ASP A 28 0.33 6.74 28.70
C ASP A 28 -0.61 6.99 29.89
N VAL A 29 -1.86 7.28 29.61
CA VAL A 29 -2.89 7.57 30.61
C VAL A 29 -4.00 6.52 30.56
N ALA A 30 -4.54 6.17 31.73
CA ALA A 30 -5.50 5.07 31.86
C ALA A 30 -6.77 5.25 31.00
N GLU A 31 -7.19 6.48 30.72
CA GLU A 31 -8.37 6.77 29.90
C GLU A 31 -8.18 6.40 28.41
N LEU A 32 -6.93 6.27 27.96
CA LEU A 32 -6.55 5.93 26.59
C LEU A 32 -6.08 4.48 26.44
N GLU A 33 -6.03 3.69 27.55
CA GLU A 33 -5.57 2.32 27.52
C GLU A 33 -6.39 1.46 26.54
N GLY A 34 -5.68 0.71 25.68
CA GLY A 34 -6.27 -0.19 24.67
C GLY A 34 -6.89 0.52 23.46
N LYS A 35 -6.76 1.83 23.33
CA LYS A 35 -7.32 2.62 22.23
C LYS A 35 -6.20 3.15 21.35
N ALA A 36 -6.05 2.59 20.15
CA ALA A 36 -5.10 3.08 19.17
C ALA A 36 -5.46 4.49 18.70
N GLU A 37 -4.46 5.29 18.32
CA GLU A 37 -4.62 6.64 17.74
C GLU A 37 -5.42 7.61 18.63
N SER A 38 -5.60 7.29 19.90
CA SER A 38 -6.42 8.03 20.84
C SER A 38 -5.71 9.24 21.43
N TYR A 39 -6.50 10.22 21.83
CA TYR A 39 -6.00 11.41 22.53
C TYR A 39 -7.00 11.92 23.55
N LYS A 40 -6.49 12.71 24.49
CA LYS A 40 -7.26 13.43 25.49
C LYS A 40 -6.97 14.93 25.35
N LEU A 41 -8.01 15.74 25.32
CA LEU A 41 -7.92 17.20 25.39
C LEU A 41 -8.46 17.68 26.74
N ASP A 42 -7.63 18.35 27.52
CA ASP A 42 -8.08 19.08 28.71
C ASP A 42 -8.07 20.58 28.40
N ILE A 43 -9.27 21.16 28.26
CA ILE A 43 -9.49 22.57 27.90
C ILE A 43 -9.78 23.33 29.17
N THR A 44 -8.85 24.17 29.59
CA THR A 44 -8.92 25.01 30.80
C THR A 44 -8.64 26.47 30.42
N ASP A 45 -7.77 27.16 31.11
CA ASP A 45 -7.15 28.41 30.67
C ASP A 45 -6.02 28.14 29.62
N LYS A 46 -5.61 26.88 29.52
CA LYS A 46 -4.72 26.31 28.51
C LYS A 46 -5.43 25.14 27.84
N ILE A 47 -4.90 24.66 26.73
CA ILE A 47 -5.33 23.40 26.10
C ILE A 47 -4.20 22.40 26.27
N THR A 48 -4.45 21.28 26.95
CA THR A 48 -3.48 20.19 27.03
C THR A 48 -3.92 19.04 26.12
N VAL A 49 -3.05 18.66 25.20
CA VAL A 49 -3.21 17.48 24.32
C VAL A 49 -2.34 16.38 24.90
N THR A 50 -2.96 15.28 25.33
CA THR A 50 -2.26 14.11 25.87
C THR A 50 -2.55 12.90 24.99
N ALA A 51 -1.52 12.17 24.56
CA ALA A 51 -1.64 10.90 23.85
C ALA A 51 -0.44 10.03 24.16
N LYS A 52 -0.57 8.74 23.87
CA LYS A 52 0.49 7.74 24.05
C LYS A 52 1.60 7.88 23.02
N ASP A 53 1.26 8.26 21.80
CA ASP A 53 2.15 8.28 20.64
C ASP A 53 1.95 9.55 19.80
N GLU A 54 2.82 9.74 18.82
CA GLU A 54 2.80 10.91 17.92
C GLU A 54 1.51 10.98 17.09
N ILE A 55 0.92 9.85 16.70
CA ILE A 55 -0.30 9.82 15.88
C ILE A 55 -1.47 10.36 16.70
N GLY A 56 -1.60 9.94 17.96
CA GLY A 56 -2.59 10.49 18.87
C GLY A 56 -2.39 11.98 19.12
N ILE A 57 -1.15 12.44 19.30
CA ILE A 57 -0.83 13.88 19.40
C ILE A 57 -1.23 14.61 18.12
N TYR A 58 -0.89 14.07 16.95
CA TYR A 58 -1.24 14.65 15.65
C TYR A 58 -2.75 14.86 15.51
N TYR A 59 -3.56 13.82 15.76
CA TYR A 59 -5.02 13.92 15.70
C TYR A 59 -5.61 14.83 16.77
N GLY A 60 -5.02 14.85 17.97
CA GLY A 60 -5.42 15.76 19.04
C GLY A 60 -5.19 17.22 18.67
N LEU A 61 -4.02 17.57 18.15
CA LEU A 61 -3.71 18.93 17.67
C LEU A 61 -4.60 19.31 16.49
N MET A 62 -4.83 18.40 15.56
CA MET A 62 -5.73 18.61 14.43
C MET A 62 -7.15 18.92 14.91
N SER A 63 -7.66 18.18 15.89
CA SER A 63 -8.97 18.44 16.49
C SER A 63 -9.04 19.79 17.19
N VAL A 64 -8.00 20.21 17.91
CA VAL A 64 -7.92 21.55 18.50
C VAL A 64 -8.04 22.62 17.42
N ILE A 65 -7.31 22.50 16.31
CA ILE A 65 -7.35 23.46 15.19
C ILE A 65 -8.76 23.50 14.56
N GLN A 66 -9.38 22.32 14.35
CA GLN A 66 -10.73 22.21 13.80
C GLN A 66 -11.77 22.83 14.73
N MET A 67 -11.72 22.54 16.02
CA MET A 67 -12.61 23.11 17.02
C MET A 67 -12.48 24.64 17.08
N LEU A 68 -11.26 25.17 17.06
CA LEU A 68 -11.00 26.62 17.04
C LEU A 68 -11.56 27.27 15.77
N LYS A 69 -11.48 26.57 14.62
CA LYS A 69 -11.99 27.06 13.34
C LYS A 69 -13.53 27.09 13.31
N ILE A 70 -14.16 26.02 13.81
CA ILE A 70 -15.63 25.90 13.83
C ILE A 70 -16.25 26.87 14.83
N ASN A 71 -15.64 27.06 16.01
CA ASN A 71 -16.20 27.86 17.11
C ASN A 71 -15.63 29.29 17.18
N ASP A 72 -15.15 29.82 16.06
CA ASP A 72 -14.66 31.20 15.97
C ASP A 72 -13.58 31.54 17.03
N LYS A 73 -12.72 30.55 17.34
CA LYS A 73 -11.61 30.59 18.30
C LYS A 73 -12.04 30.65 19.79
N ILE A 74 -13.27 30.29 20.09
CA ILE A 74 -13.78 30.18 21.44
C ILE A 74 -14.06 28.71 21.73
N LEU A 75 -13.44 28.17 22.80
CA LEU A 75 -13.70 26.79 23.22
C LEU A 75 -14.29 26.80 24.64
N GLU A 76 -15.26 25.94 24.87
CA GLU A 76 -15.79 25.67 26.20
C GLU A 76 -14.77 24.84 26.99
N LYS A 77 -14.65 25.14 28.30
CA LYS A 77 -13.80 24.37 29.20
C LYS A 77 -14.39 23.00 29.46
N GLY A 78 -13.54 21.98 29.42
CA GLY A 78 -13.95 20.59 29.61
C GLY A 78 -12.87 19.62 29.20
N THR A 79 -13.20 18.33 29.22
CA THR A 79 -12.32 17.24 28.78
C THR A 79 -12.96 16.51 27.63
N VAL A 80 -12.16 16.21 26.61
CA VAL A 80 -12.54 15.37 25.46
C VAL A 80 -11.62 14.17 25.46
N ILE A 81 -12.18 12.97 25.29
CA ILE A 81 -11.46 11.73 25.01
C ILE A 81 -11.98 11.25 23.67
N ASP A 82 -11.09 11.01 22.73
CA ASP A 82 -11.48 10.70 21.36
C ASP A 82 -10.54 9.65 20.74
N TYR A 83 -11.10 8.79 19.93
CA TYR A 83 -10.43 7.67 19.25
C TYR A 83 -11.30 7.14 18.11
N PRO A 84 -10.71 6.46 17.10
CA PRO A 84 -11.47 5.89 16.00
C PRO A 84 -12.23 4.63 16.42
N ASP A 85 -13.40 4.40 15.81
CA ASP A 85 -14.19 3.17 16.01
C ASP A 85 -13.61 1.97 15.23
N VAL A 86 -12.82 2.23 14.19
CA VAL A 86 -12.20 1.20 13.34
C VAL A 86 -10.74 1.51 13.04
N GLU A 87 -9.96 0.45 12.86
CA GLU A 87 -8.53 0.51 12.60
C GLU A 87 -8.20 1.19 11.26
N LEU A 88 -8.91 0.84 10.19
CA LEU A 88 -8.63 1.30 8.83
C LEU A 88 -9.66 2.33 8.35
N ARG A 89 -9.17 3.48 7.94
CA ARG A 89 -9.94 4.57 7.33
C ARG A 89 -9.25 4.97 6.03
N SER A 90 -9.66 4.33 4.93
CA SER A 90 -8.93 4.37 3.68
C SER A 90 -9.70 5.08 2.56
N MET A 91 -8.95 5.56 1.59
CA MET A 91 -9.46 5.96 0.28
C MET A 91 -8.71 5.23 -0.82
N HIS A 92 -9.46 4.75 -1.82
CA HIS A 92 -8.90 4.13 -3.03
C HIS A 92 -9.01 5.11 -4.20
N LEU A 93 -7.92 5.23 -4.97
CA LEU A 93 -7.82 6.09 -6.15
C LEU A 93 -7.39 5.27 -7.36
N ASP A 94 -8.27 5.17 -8.36
CA ASP A 94 -7.95 4.61 -9.67
C ASP A 94 -7.14 5.62 -10.49
N ILE A 95 -5.83 5.56 -10.32
CA ILE A 95 -4.89 6.37 -11.08
C ILE A 95 -4.42 5.67 -12.35
N ALA A 96 -4.79 4.40 -12.53
CA ALA A 96 -4.47 3.62 -13.72
C ALA A 96 -5.27 4.06 -14.94
N ARG A 97 -6.61 4.13 -14.81
CA ARG A 97 -7.49 4.57 -15.88
C ARG A 97 -7.39 6.08 -16.12
N LYS A 98 -7.41 6.89 -15.04
CA LYS A 98 -7.26 8.34 -15.11
C LYS A 98 -5.90 8.78 -14.62
N PRO A 99 -5.11 9.46 -15.49
CA PRO A 99 -3.79 9.95 -15.12
C PRO A 99 -3.89 11.19 -14.21
N PHE A 100 -4.29 10.99 -12.95
CA PHE A 100 -4.20 12.07 -11.96
C PHE A 100 -2.77 12.55 -11.79
N SER A 101 -2.60 13.87 -11.72
CA SER A 101 -1.28 14.49 -11.51
C SER A 101 -0.74 14.19 -10.10
N LYS A 102 0.59 14.11 -9.99
CA LYS A 102 1.29 13.94 -8.69
C LYS A 102 0.85 15.00 -7.68
N GLU A 103 0.72 16.25 -8.13
CA GLU A 103 0.29 17.38 -7.31
C GLU A 103 -1.15 17.21 -6.82
N TRP A 104 -2.04 16.66 -7.64
CA TRP A 104 -3.41 16.38 -7.23
C TRP A 104 -3.45 15.27 -6.17
N ILE A 105 -2.71 14.18 -6.38
CA ILE A 105 -2.60 13.07 -5.40
C ILE A 105 -2.11 13.60 -4.05
N ILE A 106 -1.04 14.41 -4.06
CA ILE A 106 -0.49 15.03 -2.84
C ILE A 106 -1.54 15.92 -2.14
N ARG A 107 -2.31 16.73 -2.90
CA ARG A 107 -3.38 17.53 -2.30
C ARG A 107 -4.46 16.68 -1.65
N GLN A 108 -4.84 15.55 -2.28
CA GLN A 108 -5.81 14.63 -1.68
C GLN A 108 -5.25 14.00 -0.39
N ILE A 109 -4.01 13.55 -0.37
CA ILE A 109 -3.36 13.01 0.83
C ILE A 109 -3.45 14.01 2.00
N LYS A 110 -3.09 15.28 1.77
CA LYS A 110 -3.19 16.33 2.80
C LYS A 110 -4.62 16.51 3.31
N ASP A 111 -5.61 16.54 2.40
CA ASP A 111 -7.01 16.76 2.78
C ASP A 111 -7.64 15.52 3.43
N LEU A 112 -7.22 14.32 3.07
CA LEU A 112 -7.63 13.07 3.72
C LEU A 112 -7.07 12.97 5.15
N SER A 113 -5.81 13.31 5.33
CA SER A 113 -5.22 13.42 6.66
C SER A 113 -5.99 14.41 7.55
N TRP A 114 -6.39 15.58 7.01
CA TRP A 114 -7.24 16.55 7.71
C TRP A 114 -8.58 15.96 8.16
N GLN A 115 -9.06 14.91 7.50
CA GLN A 115 -10.27 14.16 7.82
C GLN A 115 -10.00 12.94 8.71
N LYS A 116 -8.76 12.75 9.17
CA LYS A 116 -8.31 11.60 9.95
C LYS A 116 -8.41 10.25 9.23
N TYR A 117 -8.27 10.23 7.90
CA TYR A 117 -7.92 9.01 7.20
C TYR A 117 -6.50 8.58 7.57
N ASN A 118 -6.21 7.29 7.49
CA ASN A 118 -4.87 6.76 7.77
C ASN A 118 -4.27 5.94 6.62
N ALA A 119 -4.99 5.74 5.52
CA ALA A 119 -4.45 5.07 4.34
C ALA A 119 -5.02 5.61 3.02
N VAL A 120 -4.21 5.54 1.97
CA VAL A 120 -4.62 5.77 0.58
C VAL A 120 -4.13 4.60 -0.26
N GLN A 121 -5.06 3.86 -0.87
CA GLN A 121 -4.75 2.83 -1.84
C GLN A 121 -4.64 3.44 -3.24
N LEU A 122 -3.46 3.37 -3.84
CA LEU A 122 -3.20 3.83 -5.20
C LEU A 122 -3.23 2.65 -6.16
N HIS A 123 -4.16 2.69 -7.10
CA HIS A 123 -4.38 1.63 -8.07
C HIS A 123 -3.65 1.95 -9.38
N PHE A 124 -2.60 1.18 -9.68
CA PHE A 124 -1.64 1.49 -10.74
C PHE A 124 -1.87 0.76 -12.05
N SER A 125 -2.66 -0.31 -12.04
CA SER A 125 -2.84 -1.17 -13.21
C SER A 125 -4.30 -1.45 -13.50
N GLU A 126 -4.68 -1.43 -14.79
CA GLU A 126 -6.01 -1.71 -15.31
C GLU A 126 -5.99 -2.14 -16.78
N ASN A 127 -7.16 -2.46 -17.34
CA ASN A 127 -7.29 -2.72 -18.78
C ASN A 127 -6.95 -1.49 -19.61
N GLU A 128 -7.22 -0.30 -19.11
CA GLU A 128 -7.07 0.99 -19.79
C GLU A 128 -5.75 1.70 -19.49
N GLY A 129 -5.03 1.32 -18.44
CA GLY A 129 -3.81 2.02 -18.07
C GLY A 129 -2.90 1.25 -17.13
N PHE A 130 -1.61 1.57 -17.22
CA PHE A 130 -0.56 1.13 -16.31
C PHE A 130 0.31 2.35 -16.00
N ARG A 131 0.34 2.80 -14.75
CA ARG A 131 0.77 4.15 -14.39
C ARG A 131 2.05 4.25 -13.57
N ILE A 132 2.78 3.16 -13.42
CA ILE A 132 4.07 3.14 -12.74
C ILE A 132 5.16 2.61 -13.67
N GLN A 133 6.33 3.27 -13.69
CA GLN A 133 7.48 2.79 -14.45
C GLN A 133 7.93 1.40 -13.95
N SER A 134 8.17 0.49 -14.89
CA SER A 134 8.56 -0.90 -14.63
C SER A 134 9.83 -1.26 -15.37
N ASP A 135 10.83 -1.72 -14.65
CA ASP A 135 12.08 -2.21 -15.24
C ASP A 135 11.83 -3.50 -16.04
N THR A 136 10.88 -4.34 -15.59
CA THR A 136 10.47 -5.57 -16.30
C THR A 136 9.84 -5.25 -17.65
N LEU A 137 8.94 -4.25 -17.71
CA LEU A 137 8.28 -3.87 -18.96
C LEU A 137 9.22 -3.09 -19.88
N ASP A 138 10.04 -2.19 -19.33
CA ASP A 138 11.03 -1.41 -20.09
C ASP A 138 12.12 -2.28 -20.72
N ALA A 139 12.40 -3.46 -20.17
CA ALA A 139 13.33 -4.43 -20.74
C ALA A 139 12.78 -5.17 -21.97
N ILE A 140 11.48 -5.09 -22.25
CA ILE A 140 10.85 -5.77 -23.37
C ILE A 140 10.97 -4.92 -24.64
N GLU A 141 11.73 -5.39 -25.63
CA GLU A 141 11.86 -4.69 -26.90
C GLU A 141 10.49 -4.49 -27.57
N GLY A 142 10.11 -3.25 -27.81
CA GLY A 142 8.85 -2.89 -28.46
C GLY A 142 7.65 -2.70 -27.53
N PHE A 143 7.79 -2.92 -26.21
CA PHE A 143 6.75 -2.54 -25.25
C PHE A 143 6.57 -1.01 -25.21
N LYS A 144 5.34 -0.55 -25.00
CA LYS A 144 5.00 0.87 -24.85
C LYS A 144 3.90 1.04 -23.83
N TYR A 145 4.08 1.99 -22.94
CA TYR A 145 2.98 2.42 -22.08
C TYR A 145 1.89 3.12 -22.91
N LYS A 146 0.65 2.95 -22.51
CA LYS A 146 -0.49 3.61 -23.16
C LYS A 146 -0.45 5.13 -22.98
N TYR A 147 0.01 5.60 -21.85
CA TYR A 147 0.11 7.01 -21.49
C TYR A 147 1.58 7.45 -21.41
N ASP A 148 1.84 8.69 -21.86
CA ASP A 148 3.18 9.26 -21.78
C ASP A 148 3.55 9.77 -20.38
N ASP A 149 2.55 9.95 -19.49
CA ASP A 149 2.68 10.51 -18.14
C ASP A 149 2.69 9.43 -17.06
N VAL A 150 3.41 8.35 -17.29
CA VAL A 150 3.68 7.31 -16.29
C VAL A 150 4.48 7.89 -15.12
N LEU A 151 4.05 7.60 -13.90
CA LEU A 151 4.77 8.03 -12.71
C LEU A 151 6.10 7.27 -12.61
N SER A 152 7.18 8.01 -12.44
CA SER A 152 8.49 7.40 -12.17
C SER A 152 8.52 6.80 -10.76
N LYS A 153 9.43 5.86 -10.52
CA LYS A 153 9.67 5.34 -9.16
C LYS A 153 10.01 6.47 -8.17
N GLN A 154 10.70 7.53 -8.62
CA GLN A 154 10.98 8.70 -7.78
C GLN A 154 9.71 9.49 -7.44
N ASP A 155 8.77 9.67 -8.39
CA ASP A 155 7.50 10.34 -8.11
C ASP A 155 6.70 9.59 -7.05
N ILE A 156 6.74 8.26 -7.06
CA ILE A 156 6.10 7.42 -6.05
C ILE A 156 6.77 7.60 -4.68
N LEU A 157 8.11 7.59 -4.61
CA LEU A 157 8.82 7.83 -3.37
C LEU A 157 8.51 9.21 -2.78
N ASP A 158 8.40 10.23 -3.62
CA ASP A 158 8.00 11.58 -3.17
C ASP A 158 6.56 11.59 -2.62
N ILE A 159 5.63 10.84 -3.25
CA ILE A 159 4.25 10.70 -2.75
C ILE A 159 4.25 9.97 -1.40
N ILE A 160 5.00 8.87 -1.27
CA ILE A 160 5.12 8.11 -0.02
C ILE A 160 5.70 8.99 1.09
N GLN A 161 6.74 9.77 0.80
CA GLN A 161 7.32 10.68 1.78
C GLN A 161 6.30 11.68 2.31
N VAL A 162 5.56 12.34 1.40
CA VAL A 162 4.49 13.27 1.80
C VAL A 162 3.40 12.56 2.61
N ALA A 163 3.01 11.37 2.20
CA ALA A 163 1.99 10.59 2.91
C ALA A 163 2.44 10.27 4.35
N ASN A 164 3.69 9.88 4.53
CA ASN A 164 4.29 9.63 5.85
C ASN A 164 4.28 10.90 6.72
N ASP A 165 4.64 12.06 6.16
CA ASP A 165 4.62 13.36 6.87
C ASP A 165 3.20 13.75 7.35
N TYR A 166 2.18 13.22 6.69
CA TYR A 166 0.76 13.43 7.00
C TYR A 166 0.10 12.22 7.69
N HIS A 167 0.87 11.26 8.19
CA HIS A 167 0.40 10.02 8.82
C HIS A 167 -0.62 9.24 7.97
N ILE A 168 -0.38 9.21 6.66
CA ILE A 168 -1.15 8.42 5.69
C ILE A 168 -0.26 7.30 5.15
N GLU A 169 -0.71 6.07 5.25
CA GLU A 169 -0.07 4.96 4.57
C GLU A 169 -0.43 4.94 3.08
N ILE A 170 0.55 4.75 2.21
CA ILE A 170 0.30 4.41 0.80
C ILE A 170 0.22 2.89 0.67
N VAL A 171 -0.94 2.41 0.19
CA VAL A 171 -1.18 1.00 -0.15
C VAL A 171 -1.14 0.86 -1.66
N PRO A 172 -0.09 0.30 -2.25
CA PRO A 172 -0.06 0.01 -3.68
C PRO A 172 -1.08 -1.07 -4.04
N SER A 173 -1.70 -0.93 -5.23
CA SER A 173 -2.63 -1.90 -5.78
C SER A 173 -2.30 -2.16 -7.25
N LEU A 174 -2.01 -3.40 -7.57
CA LEU A 174 -1.82 -3.89 -8.92
C LEU A 174 -2.68 -5.12 -9.13
N ASP A 175 -3.52 -5.09 -10.15
CA ASP A 175 -4.41 -6.20 -10.44
C ASP A 175 -3.69 -7.34 -11.15
N SER A 176 -4.07 -8.53 -10.72
CA SER A 176 -3.65 -9.80 -11.28
C SER A 176 -4.69 -10.90 -10.96
N PRO A 177 -4.89 -11.91 -11.81
CA PRO A 177 -4.44 -12.02 -13.20
C PRO A 177 -5.34 -11.25 -14.17
N GLY A 178 -6.47 -10.71 -13.70
CA GLY A 178 -7.43 -9.87 -14.43
C GLY A 178 -6.97 -8.42 -14.55
N HIS A 179 -7.82 -7.57 -15.15
CA HIS A 179 -7.55 -6.14 -15.33
C HIS A 179 -6.14 -5.81 -15.86
N SER A 180 -5.59 -6.71 -16.69
CA SER A 180 -4.21 -6.66 -17.18
C SER A 180 -4.09 -6.16 -18.63
N GLY A 181 -5.15 -5.57 -19.17
CA GLY A 181 -5.25 -5.19 -20.58
C GLY A 181 -4.19 -4.19 -21.02
N ALA A 182 -3.84 -3.23 -20.16
CA ALA A 182 -2.81 -2.25 -20.48
C ALA A 182 -1.40 -2.86 -20.64
N VAL A 183 -1.14 -3.99 -20.02
CA VAL A 183 0.11 -4.75 -20.26
C VAL A 183 -0.05 -5.66 -21.47
N LEU A 184 -1.08 -6.51 -21.47
CA LEU A 184 -1.30 -7.51 -22.50
C LEU A 184 -1.43 -6.95 -23.92
N GLN A 185 -2.10 -5.80 -24.09
CA GLN A 185 -2.30 -5.17 -25.40
C GLN A 185 -1.03 -4.59 -25.99
N TYR A 186 -0.12 -4.13 -25.15
CA TYR A 186 1.10 -3.43 -25.55
C TYR A 186 2.36 -4.30 -25.55
N LEU A 187 2.25 -5.55 -25.07
CA LEU A 187 3.28 -6.55 -25.33
C LEU A 187 3.41 -6.81 -26.83
N PRO A 188 4.62 -7.07 -27.38
CA PRO A 188 4.81 -7.49 -28.75
C PRO A 188 3.90 -8.66 -29.13
N THR A 189 3.43 -8.69 -30.39
CA THR A 189 2.43 -9.68 -30.83
C THR A 189 2.93 -11.13 -30.83
N ASP A 190 4.22 -11.32 -30.90
CA ASP A 190 4.94 -12.59 -30.85
C ASP A 190 5.47 -12.92 -29.44
N TYR A 191 5.14 -12.12 -28.43
CA TYR A 191 5.57 -12.38 -27.06
C TYR A 191 4.80 -13.57 -26.47
N SER A 192 5.49 -14.58 -26.00
CA SER A 192 4.91 -15.88 -25.60
C SER A 192 3.89 -15.76 -24.45
N CYS A 193 4.05 -14.75 -23.58
CA CYS A 193 3.14 -14.49 -22.47
C CYS A 193 1.84 -13.81 -22.89
N ARG A 194 1.73 -13.32 -24.14
CA ARG A 194 0.57 -12.56 -24.62
C ARG A 194 -0.64 -13.43 -24.93
N GLU A 195 -0.83 -14.50 -24.24
CA GLU A 195 -2.02 -15.34 -24.36
C GLU A 195 -3.08 -14.88 -23.36
N LEU A 196 -4.20 -14.40 -23.92
CA LEU A 196 -5.37 -14.04 -23.12
C LEU A 196 -6.07 -15.29 -22.63
N PHE A 197 -6.47 -15.29 -21.39
CA PHE A 197 -7.46 -16.26 -20.92
C PHE A 197 -8.78 -16.02 -21.70
N PRO A 198 -9.40 -17.06 -22.27
CA PRO A 198 -10.61 -16.91 -23.06
C PRO A 198 -11.80 -16.55 -22.15
N THR A 199 -11.94 -15.27 -21.83
CA THR A 199 -13.14 -14.72 -21.24
C THR A 199 -14.04 -14.19 -22.35
N ASP A 200 -15.35 -14.35 -22.23
CA ASP A 200 -16.29 -13.72 -23.16
C ASP A 200 -16.45 -12.22 -22.89
N ASP A 201 -15.92 -11.72 -21.79
CA ASP A 201 -15.93 -10.30 -21.44
C ASP A 201 -14.65 -9.64 -21.97
N ARG A 202 -14.80 -8.85 -23.05
CA ARG A 202 -13.69 -8.10 -23.62
C ARG A 202 -13.18 -6.97 -22.73
N ARG A 203 -13.88 -6.67 -21.66
CA ARG A 203 -13.49 -5.65 -20.69
C ARG A 203 -12.45 -6.17 -19.72
N ASN A 204 -12.47 -7.48 -19.42
CA ASN A 204 -11.56 -8.11 -18.47
C ASN A 204 -10.50 -8.93 -19.20
N GLN A 205 -9.40 -8.28 -19.53
CA GLN A 205 -8.25 -8.96 -20.14
C GLN A 205 -7.38 -9.57 -19.03
N CYS A 206 -7.29 -10.89 -19.08
CA CYS A 206 -6.61 -11.70 -18.08
C CYS A 206 -5.42 -12.42 -18.69
N PHE A 207 -4.33 -12.53 -17.96
CA PHE A 207 -3.26 -13.47 -18.26
C PHE A 207 -3.74 -14.92 -18.12
N ASN A 208 -3.40 -15.77 -19.09
CA ASN A 208 -3.70 -17.19 -19.01
C ASN A 208 -2.72 -17.92 -18.07
N ILE A 209 -2.97 -17.82 -16.77
CA ILE A 209 -2.16 -18.46 -15.74
C ILE A 209 -2.38 -19.98 -15.61
N PHE A 210 -3.39 -20.53 -16.30
CA PHE A 210 -3.79 -21.93 -16.15
C PHE A 210 -3.08 -22.87 -17.11
N THR A 211 -2.94 -22.49 -18.36
CA THR A 211 -2.39 -23.33 -19.41
C THR A 211 -1.12 -22.78 -20.05
N ASN A 212 -0.77 -21.53 -19.69
CA ASN A 212 0.47 -20.88 -20.13
C ASN A 212 1.40 -20.61 -18.95
N PRO A 213 2.35 -21.49 -18.63
CA PRO A 213 3.27 -21.30 -17.52
C PRO A 213 4.19 -20.07 -17.69
N GLU A 214 4.52 -19.67 -18.93
CA GLU A 214 5.32 -18.47 -19.18
C GLU A 214 4.54 -17.20 -18.84
N ALA A 215 3.22 -17.17 -19.12
CA ALA A 215 2.36 -16.05 -18.74
C ALA A 215 2.25 -15.93 -17.20
N ARG A 216 2.13 -17.07 -16.50
CA ARG A 216 2.13 -17.09 -15.04
C ARG A 216 3.47 -16.62 -14.47
N GLU A 217 4.58 -17.11 -14.97
CA GLU A 217 5.94 -16.70 -14.55
C GLU A 217 6.16 -15.21 -14.79
N PHE A 218 5.80 -14.69 -15.97
CA PHE A 218 5.90 -13.28 -16.29
C PHE A 218 5.10 -12.41 -15.33
N LEU A 219 3.85 -12.77 -15.06
CA LEU A 219 2.98 -12.01 -14.15
C LEU A 219 3.51 -12.02 -12.71
N VAL A 220 3.98 -13.18 -12.23
CA VAL A 220 4.63 -13.28 -10.91
C VAL A 220 5.87 -12.40 -10.84
N ASN A 221 6.69 -12.37 -11.88
CA ASN A 221 7.90 -11.54 -11.92
C ASN A 221 7.55 -10.04 -11.93
N LEU A 222 6.53 -9.63 -12.72
CA LEU A 222 6.05 -8.25 -12.74
C LEU A 222 5.51 -7.82 -11.36
N MET A 223 4.69 -8.65 -10.72
CA MET A 223 4.19 -8.38 -9.37
C MET A 223 5.33 -8.30 -8.36
N THR A 224 6.31 -9.20 -8.46
CA THR A 224 7.46 -9.22 -7.55
C THR A 224 8.28 -7.94 -7.64
N GLU A 225 8.52 -7.38 -8.83
CA GLU A 225 9.21 -6.10 -8.99
C GLU A 225 8.59 -5.00 -8.11
N PHE A 226 7.26 -4.90 -8.13
CA PHE A 226 6.57 -3.86 -7.38
C PHE A 226 6.45 -4.18 -5.90
N ILE A 227 6.21 -5.45 -5.55
CA ILE A 227 6.19 -5.87 -4.14
C ILE A 227 7.53 -5.53 -3.48
N GLU A 228 8.66 -5.82 -4.13
CA GLU A 228 9.99 -5.49 -3.62
C GLU A 228 10.20 -3.98 -3.55
N PHE A 229 9.84 -3.23 -4.59
CA PHE A 229 9.97 -1.76 -4.60
C PHE A 229 9.19 -1.08 -3.47
N PHE A 230 7.93 -1.47 -3.26
CA PHE A 230 7.10 -0.86 -2.22
C PHE A 230 7.45 -1.34 -0.81
N GLY A 231 7.91 -2.59 -0.66
CA GLY A 231 8.47 -3.08 0.59
C GLY A 231 9.72 -2.29 1.01
N ASP A 232 10.64 -2.07 0.08
CA ASP A 232 11.84 -1.24 0.31
C ASP A 232 11.48 0.23 0.61
N ALA A 233 10.38 0.73 0.03
CA ALA A 233 9.86 2.07 0.32
C ALA A 233 9.15 2.19 1.69
N GLY A 234 8.99 1.08 2.42
CA GLY A 234 8.41 1.05 3.77
C GLY A 234 6.88 0.98 3.80
N CYS A 235 6.22 0.62 2.69
CA CYS A 235 4.80 0.31 2.70
C CYS A 235 4.51 -0.94 3.55
N LYS A 236 3.36 -0.95 4.23
CA LYS A 236 3.00 -2.05 5.15
C LYS A 236 2.00 -3.03 4.53
N HIS A 237 1.29 -2.63 3.49
CA HIS A 237 0.29 -3.44 2.80
C HIS A 237 0.49 -3.36 1.29
N PHE A 238 0.03 -4.40 0.57
CA PHE A 238 0.04 -4.46 -0.88
C PHE A 238 -1.22 -5.19 -1.38
N ASN A 239 -2.02 -4.56 -2.25
CA ASN A 239 -3.18 -5.19 -2.86
C ASN A 239 -2.78 -5.90 -4.16
N ILE A 240 -3.05 -7.20 -4.22
CA ILE A 240 -2.63 -8.12 -5.29
C ILE A 240 -3.72 -8.36 -6.35
N GLY A 241 -4.82 -7.58 -6.30
CA GLY A 241 -5.93 -7.69 -7.24
C GLY A 241 -6.92 -8.80 -6.90
N GLY A 242 -7.39 -9.51 -7.90
CA GLY A 242 -8.27 -10.67 -7.75
C GLY A 242 -9.73 -10.42 -8.09
N ASP A 243 -10.07 -9.25 -8.65
CA ASP A 243 -11.43 -8.91 -9.05
C ASP A 243 -11.73 -9.29 -10.50
N GLU A 244 -13.01 -9.50 -10.74
CA GLU A 244 -13.71 -9.64 -12.04
C GLU A 244 -13.06 -10.53 -13.10
N PHE A 245 -11.99 -11.26 -12.82
CA PHE A 245 -11.35 -12.11 -13.82
C PHE A 245 -12.09 -13.42 -14.06
N LEU A 246 -13.00 -13.76 -13.17
CA LEU A 246 -13.77 -14.98 -13.20
C LEU A 246 -15.23 -14.74 -13.63
N ALA A 247 -15.50 -13.82 -14.52
CA ALA A 247 -16.84 -13.39 -14.95
C ALA A 247 -17.83 -14.52 -15.33
N LYS A 248 -17.37 -15.79 -15.40
CA LYS A 248 -18.18 -16.99 -15.63
C LYS A 248 -17.74 -18.16 -14.75
N PHE A 249 -17.73 -17.95 -13.49
CA PHE A 249 -17.31 -18.91 -12.47
C PHE A 249 -17.98 -20.30 -12.55
N SER A 250 -19.17 -20.41 -13.07
CA SER A 250 -19.86 -21.69 -13.25
C SER A 250 -19.18 -22.65 -14.24
N SER A 251 -18.16 -22.22 -14.97
CA SER A 251 -17.44 -23.01 -15.97
C SER A 251 -16.07 -23.54 -15.53
N PHE A 252 -15.57 -23.13 -14.37
CA PHE A 252 -14.29 -23.62 -13.85
C PHE A 252 -14.44 -24.97 -13.15
N SER A 253 -13.44 -25.84 -13.33
CA SER A 253 -13.32 -27.06 -12.53
C SER A 253 -12.79 -26.73 -11.13
N ASN A 254 -13.01 -27.62 -10.16
CA ASN A 254 -12.42 -27.50 -8.81
C ASN A 254 -10.89 -27.39 -8.87
N GLU A 255 -10.24 -28.05 -9.83
CA GLU A 255 -8.80 -27.95 -10.04
C GLU A 255 -8.38 -26.51 -10.42
N GLN A 256 -9.13 -25.85 -11.30
CA GLN A 256 -8.86 -24.45 -11.69
C GLN A 256 -9.06 -23.49 -10.53
N TYR A 257 -10.09 -23.68 -9.71
CA TYR A 257 -10.25 -22.91 -8.47
C TYR A 257 -9.07 -23.10 -7.51
N GLY A 258 -8.59 -24.33 -7.36
CA GLY A 258 -7.41 -24.63 -6.59
C GLY A 258 -6.15 -23.93 -7.13
N GLN A 259 -5.98 -23.89 -8.44
CA GLN A 259 -4.88 -23.17 -9.10
C GLN A 259 -4.94 -21.67 -8.83
N ILE A 260 -6.13 -21.08 -8.83
CA ILE A 260 -6.34 -19.65 -8.48
C ILE A 260 -5.89 -19.38 -7.05
N MET A 261 -6.37 -20.17 -6.09
CA MET A 261 -5.95 -19.98 -4.69
C MET A 261 -4.46 -20.22 -4.48
N THR A 262 -3.89 -21.19 -5.17
CA THR A 262 -2.44 -21.39 -5.15
C THR A 262 -1.70 -20.17 -5.71
N TYR A 263 -2.21 -19.57 -6.79
CA TYR A 263 -1.61 -18.35 -7.35
C TYR A 263 -1.64 -17.19 -6.34
N PHE A 264 -2.80 -16.92 -5.70
CA PHE A 264 -2.89 -15.86 -4.70
C PHE A 264 -2.04 -16.15 -3.45
N ASN A 265 -1.97 -17.40 -3.02
CA ASN A 265 -1.11 -17.80 -1.90
C ASN A 265 0.38 -17.61 -2.23
N ASP A 266 0.80 -17.90 -3.47
CA ASP A 266 2.18 -17.68 -3.91
C ASP A 266 2.54 -16.18 -3.91
N ILE A 267 1.66 -15.31 -4.45
CA ILE A 267 1.87 -13.86 -4.42
C ILE A 267 1.79 -13.33 -2.97
N SER A 268 0.82 -13.79 -2.18
CA SER A 268 0.73 -13.47 -0.75
C SER A 268 2.03 -13.76 -0.01
N LYS A 269 2.62 -14.92 -0.28
CA LYS A 269 3.91 -15.27 0.31
C LYS A 269 5.02 -14.27 -0.08
N ILE A 270 5.07 -13.85 -1.35
CA ILE A 270 6.07 -12.86 -1.80
C ILE A 270 5.85 -11.52 -1.08
N VAL A 271 4.61 -11.07 -0.91
CA VAL A 271 4.28 -9.85 -0.16
C VAL A 271 4.77 -9.96 1.30
N LYS A 272 4.49 -11.08 1.96
CA LYS A 272 4.93 -11.32 3.36
C LYS A 272 6.44 -11.43 3.50
N ASP A 273 7.10 -12.08 2.54
CA ASP A 273 8.57 -12.20 2.51
C ASP A 273 9.25 -10.81 2.35
N ASN A 274 8.51 -9.80 1.88
CA ASN A 274 8.95 -8.41 1.78
C ASN A 274 8.40 -7.51 2.91
N GLY A 275 7.97 -8.10 4.02
CA GLY A 275 7.57 -7.38 5.23
C GLY A 275 6.21 -6.68 5.17
N MET A 276 5.40 -6.97 4.16
CA MET A 276 4.07 -6.38 3.98
C MET A 276 2.95 -7.40 4.23
N THR A 277 1.74 -6.88 4.45
CA THR A 277 0.51 -7.68 4.54
C THR A 277 -0.22 -7.66 3.19
N PRO A 278 -0.59 -8.81 2.62
CA PRO A 278 -1.32 -8.86 1.36
C PRO A 278 -2.78 -8.45 1.52
N ARG A 279 -3.29 -7.72 0.54
CA ARG A 279 -4.73 -7.44 0.34
C ARG A 279 -5.19 -8.01 -0.99
N ALA A 280 -6.46 -8.40 -1.10
CA ALA A 280 -7.05 -8.82 -2.37
C ALA A 280 -8.55 -8.55 -2.41
N TRP A 281 -9.11 -8.42 -3.63
CA TRP A 281 -10.54 -8.27 -3.84
C TRP A 281 -11.28 -9.58 -3.61
N ASN A 282 -12.48 -9.52 -3.03
CA ASN A 282 -13.19 -10.69 -2.54
C ASN A 282 -13.74 -11.61 -3.62
N ASP A 283 -14.16 -11.08 -4.76
CA ASP A 283 -14.96 -11.81 -5.75
C ASP A 283 -14.18 -12.84 -6.59
N GLY A 284 -12.85 -12.80 -6.55
CA GLY A 284 -11.97 -13.83 -7.11
C GLY A 284 -11.50 -14.89 -6.12
N LEU A 285 -11.90 -14.81 -4.85
CA LEU A 285 -11.40 -15.66 -3.78
C LEU A 285 -12.50 -16.57 -3.20
N LEU A 286 -12.13 -17.73 -2.63
CA LEU A 286 -13.02 -18.70 -1.98
C LEU A 286 -14.27 -19.02 -2.83
N PHE A 287 -14.06 -19.59 -4.00
CA PHE A 287 -15.12 -19.90 -4.94
C PHE A 287 -15.39 -21.40 -5.04
N GLY A 288 -16.64 -21.84 -4.89
CA GLY A 288 -17.05 -23.23 -5.13
C GLY A 288 -16.59 -24.23 -4.06
N ASP A 289 -16.80 -25.54 -4.35
CA ASP A 289 -16.29 -26.67 -3.55
C ASP A 289 -14.85 -26.98 -4.01
N TYR A 290 -13.86 -26.50 -3.27
CA TYR A 290 -12.43 -26.75 -3.55
C TYR A 290 -11.80 -27.59 -2.43
N GLU A 291 -12.23 -28.82 -2.31
CA GLU A 291 -11.59 -29.78 -1.39
C GLU A 291 -10.07 -29.86 -1.65
N GLY A 292 -9.28 -29.60 -0.61
CA GLY A 292 -7.82 -29.72 -0.65
C GLY A 292 -7.04 -28.44 -0.98
N TYR A 293 -7.71 -27.31 -1.21
CA TYR A 293 -7.08 -26.00 -1.39
C TYR A 293 -7.59 -25.01 -0.32
N THR A 294 -6.69 -24.20 0.21
CA THR A 294 -7.02 -23.16 1.20
C THR A 294 -6.49 -21.82 0.75
N LEU A 295 -7.26 -20.76 1.01
CA LEU A 295 -6.78 -19.40 0.88
C LEU A 295 -5.91 -19.04 2.09
N ASP A 296 -4.81 -18.33 1.87
CA ASP A 296 -3.98 -17.78 2.94
C ASP A 296 -4.79 -16.84 3.84
N SER A 297 -4.86 -17.16 5.13
CA SER A 297 -5.63 -16.39 6.12
C SER A 297 -5.03 -15.02 6.44
N ASP A 298 -3.78 -14.76 6.06
CA ASP A 298 -3.13 -13.45 6.23
C ASP A 298 -3.56 -12.43 5.16
N ILE A 299 -4.27 -12.86 4.10
CA ILE A 299 -4.82 -11.94 3.11
C ILE A 299 -5.97 -11.14 3.73
N GLU A 300 -5.83 -9.83 3.80
CA GLU A 300 -6.91 -8.91 4.14
C GLU A 300 -7.85 -8.71 2.95
N VAL A 301 -9.13 -9.03 3.12
CA VAL A 301 -10.09 -9.12 2.02
C VAL A 301 -10.81 -7.79 1.81
N CYS A 302 -10.58 -7.15 0.67
CA CYS A 302 -11.31 -5.97 0.22
C CYS A 302 -12.70 -6.39 -0.32
N TYR A 303 -13.72 -6.29 0.52
CA TYR A 303 -15.07 -6.77 0.21
C TYR A 303 -15.90 -5.65 -0.42
N TRP A 304 -16.05 -5.70 -1.76
CA TRP A 304 -16.73 -4.64 -2.52
C TRP A 304 -18.14 -5.01 -2.99
N ALA A 305 -18.31 -6.18 -3.53
CA ALA A 305 -19.57 -6.68 -4.05
C ALA A 305 -19.76 -8.16 -3.70
N ALA A 306 -20.99 -8.62 -3.84
CA ALA A 306 -21.34 -10.01 -3.61
C ALA A 306 -22.06 -10.58 -4.84
N PRO A 307 -21.34 -10.80 -5.97
CA PRO A 307 -21.92 -11.45 -7.13
C PRO A 307 -22.39 -12.87 -6.81
N GLU A 308 -23.19 -13.44 -7.68
CA GLU A 308 -23.69 -14.82 -7.51
C GLU A 308 -22.52 -15.80 -7.35
N ASN A 309 -22.60 -16.66 -6.34
CA ASN A 309 -21.59 -17.63 -5.92
C ASN A 309 -20.29 -17.05 -5.29
N CYS A 310 -20.26 -15.78 -4.95
CA CYS A 310 -19.18 -15.20 -4.14
C CYS A 310 -19.28 -15.69 -2.69
N ALA A 311 -18.14 -15.82 -2.02
CA ALA A 311 -18.09 -16.10 -0.59
C ALA A 311 -18.68 -14.94 0.23
N SER A 312 -19.33 -15.25 1.34
CA SER A 312 -19.81 -14.26 2.28
C SER A 312 -18.68 -13.70 3.15
N VAL A 313 -18.91 -12.56 3.80
CA VAL A 313 -18.02 -12.06 4.86
C VAL A 313 -17.76 -13.14 5.92
N ALA A 314 -18.82 -13.89 6.28
CA ALA A 314 -18.71 -14.97 7.27
C ALA A 314 -17.81 -16.13 6.81
N ASP A 315 -17.79 -16.44 5.50
CA ASP A 315 -16.91 -17.48 4.96
C ASP A 315 -15.43 -17.07 5.03
N PHE A 316 -15.12 -15.81 4.70
CA PHE A 316 -13.76 -15.27 4.85
C PHE A 316 -13.31 -15.26 6.31
N VAL A 317 -14.18 -14.83 7.22
CA VAL A 317 -13.90 -14.85 8.67
C VAL A 317 -13.71 -16.28 9.18
N ALA A 318 -14.51 -17.23 8.69
CA ALA A 318 -14.33 -18.64 9.03
C ALA A 318 -13.00 -19.22 8.53
N ASN A 319 -12.46 -18.73 7.42
CA ASN A 319 -11.12 -19.04 6.92
C ASN A 319 -10.00 -18.34 7.73
N GLY A 320 -10.33 -17.36 8.56
CA GLY A 320 -9.38 -16.60 9.39
C GLY A 320 -8.98 -15.23 8.81
N ASN A 321 -9.55 -14.84 7.69
CA ASN A 321 -9.25 -13.55 7.05
C ASN A 321 -9.93 -12.39 7.78
N LYS A 322 -9.27 -11.24 7.82
CA LYS A 322 -9.89 -9.94 8.13
C LYS A 322 -10.54 -9.34 6.88
N VAL A 323 -11.53 -8.47 7.07
CA VAL A 323 -12.30 -7.87 5.99
C VAL A 323 -12.31 -6.34 6.06
N ILE A 324 -12.21 -5.71 4.89
CA ILE A 324 -12.28 -4.27 4.69
C ILE A 324 -13.53 -3.96 3.87
N ASN A 325 -14.33 -3.02 4.32
CA ASN A 325 -15.59 -2.65 3.66
C ASN A 325 -15.33 -1.69 2.50
N TYR A 326 -15.55 -2.18 1.29
CA TYR A 326 -15.51 -1.42 0.03
C TYR A 326 -16.90 -1.34 -0.62
N SER A 327 -17.99 -1.52 0.11
CA SER A 327 -19.34 -1.66 -0.45
C SER A 327 -19.60 -0.77 -1.67
N ASP A 328 -19.82 -1.39 -2.83
CA ASP A 328 -20.14 -0.72 -4.09
C ASP A 328 -21.40 0.14 -4.01
N VAL A 329 -22.31 -0.21 -3.09
CA VAL A 329 -23.59 0.50 -2.87
C VAL A 329 -23.40 1.86 -2.20
N TYR A 330 -22.37 2.02 -1.34
CA TYR A 330 -22.16 3.22 -0.53
C TYR A 330 -20.81 3.91 -0.75
N MET A 331 -19.78 3.12 -1.05
CA MET A 331 -18.39 3.58 -1.00
C MET A 331 -17.78 3.86 -2.38
N TYR A 332 -18.54 3.70 -3.46
CA TYR A 332 -18.04 3.89 -4.82
C TYR A 332 -18.43 5.25 -5.40
N TYR A 333 -17.47 5.94 -5.96
CA TYR A 333 -17.64 7.05 -6.90
C TYR A 333 -17.04 6.63 -8.23
N VAL A 334 -17.88 6.41 -9.23
CA VAL A 334 -17.45 5.92 -10.54
C VAL A 334 -17.57 7.04 -11.57
N LEU A 335 -16.47 7.40 -12.23
CA LEU A 335 -16.45 8.34 -13.35
C LEU A 335 -17.03 7.65 -14.56
N SER A 336 -18.35 7.67 -14.69
CA SER A 336 -19.03 7.22 -15.89
C SER A 336 -20.43 7.81 -15.96
N TRP A 337 -20.92 8.01 -17.19
CA TRP A 337 -22.28 8.54 -17.40
C TRP A 337 -23.33 7.64 -16.73
N TRP A 338 -23.17 6.35 -16.82
CA TRP A 338 -24.17 5.40 -16.31
C TRP A 338 -24.28 5.46 -14.78
N TRP A 339 -23.17 5.47 -14.08
CA TRP A 339 -23.13 5.55 -12.62
C TRP A 339 -23.62 6.89 -12.11
N GLN A 340 -23.19 7.99 -12.70
CA GLN A 340 -23.58 9.35 -12.29
C GLN A 340 -25.10 9.58 -12.43
N THR A 341 -25.77 8.90 -13.37
CA THR A 341 -27.21 9.05 -13.56
C THR A 341 -28.06 8.12 -12.71
N ASN A 342 -27.51 7.01 -12.19
CA ASN A 342 -28.33 5.95 -11.63
C ASN A 342 -28.04 5.59 -10.16
N ALA A 343 -26.84 5.78 -9.62
CA ALA A 343 -26.49 5.12 -8.37
C ALA A 343 -25.44 5.79 -7.48
N VAL A 344 -24.89 6.96 -7.79
CA VAL A 344 -23.83 7.53 -6.94
C VAL A 344 -24.39 7.96 -5.59
N PRO A 345 -23.95 7.34 -4.48
CA PRO A 345 -24.39 7.76 -3.15
C PRO A 345 -23.83 9.15 -2.83
N GLU A 346 -24.71 10.07 -2.45
CA GLU A 346 -24.35 11.39 -1.97
C GLU A 346 -23.84 11.31 -0.52
N GLY A 347 -23.21 12.37 -0.04
CA GLY A 347 -22.69 12.42 1.33
C GLY A 347 -23.75 12.20 2.40
N ASP A 348 -24.99 12.66 2.17
CA ASP A 348 -26.13 12.46 3.06
C ASP A 348 -26.52 10.98 3.17
N ARG A 349 -26.52 10.26 2.06
CA ARG A 349 -26.84 8.84 2.05
C ARG A 349 -25.76 8.02 2.78
N ILE A 350 -24.47 8.31 2.56
CA ILE A 350 -23.38 7.67 3.32
C ILE A 350 -23.55 7.95 4.80
N TYR A 351 -23.75 9.22 5.17
CA TYR A 351 -23.88 9.67 6.55
C TYR A 351 -25.04 9.01 7.30
N ASN A 352 -26.21 8.89 6.65
CA ASN A 352 -27.43 8.38 7.30
C ASN A 352 -27.60 6.87 7.23
N GLU A 353 -27.03 6.20 6.21
CA GLU A 353 -27.35 4.81 5.92
C GLU A 353 -26.19 3.84 6.08
N TRP A 354 -24.94 4.30 5.98
CA TRP A 354 -23.75 3.44 6.01
C TRP A 354 -23.02 3.51 7.35
N HIS A 355 -22.36 2.43 7.71
CA HIS A 355 -21.38 2.32 8.78
C HIS A 355 -20.37 1.20 8.46
N PRO A 356 -19.18 1.14 9.09
CA PRO A 356 -18.12 0.18 8.75
C PRO A 356 -18.54 -1.30 8.73
N GLY A 357 -19.50 -1.68 9.56
CA GLY A 357 -20.03 -3.05 9.60
C GLY A 357 -21.09 -3.35 8.54
N LYS A 358 -21.51 -2.40 7.69
CA LYS A 358 -22.56 -2.59 6.69
C LYS A 358 -21.95 -2.87 5.32
N PHE A 359 -21.79 -4.15 5.02
CA PHE A 359 -21.25 -4.65 3.75
C PHE A 359 -22.32 -4.76 2.67
N SER A 360 -21.91 -4.96 1.41
CA SER A 360 -22.80 -5.27 0.31
C SER A 360 -23.57 -6.57 0.56
N ASN A 361 -24.85 -6.60 0.17
CA ASN A 361 -25.72 -7.77 0.40
C ASN A 361 -25.27 -8.96 -0.46
N LEU A 362 -25.23 -10.15 0.13
CA LEU A 362 -25.01 -11.39 -0.59
C LEU A 362 -26.37 -12.00 -1.03
N SER A 363 -26.61 -12.08 -2.34
CA SER A 363 -27.85 -12.65 -2.90
C SER A 363 -29.13 -12.11 -2.22
N GLY A 364 -29.15 -10.81 -1.91
CA GLY A 364 -30.26 -10.15 -1.22
C GLY A 364 -30.26 -10.31 0.31
N THR A 365 -29.32 -11.05 0.89
CA THR A 365 -29.17 -11.19 2.35
C THR A 365 -28.22 -10.13 2.87
N ALA A 366 -28.64 -9.38 3.88
CA ALA A 366 -27.83 -8.36 4.52
C ALA A 366 -26.62 -8.98 5.25
N GLN A 367 -25.46 -8.34 5.10
CA GLN A 367 -24.23 -8.65 5.81
C GLN A 367 -23.87 -7.44 6.66
N THR A 368 -24.39 -7.42 7.90
CA THR A 368 -24.26 -6.28 8.80
C THR A 368 -23.74 -6.73 10.15
N PHE A 369 -22.77 -6.00 10.68
CA PHE A 369 -22.15 -6.19 11.99
C PHE A 369 -22.28 -4.89 12.77
N GLU A 370 -22.83 -4.97 13.97
CA GLU A 370 -23.10 -3.80 14.82
C GLU A 370 -21.88 -3.42 15.68
N GLU A 371 -21.86 -2.18 16.14
CA GLU A 371 -20.87 -1.66 17.06
C GLU A 371 -21.04 -2.26 18.49
N PRO A 372 -19.97 -2.56 19.26
CA PRO A 372 -18.57 -2.47 18.84
C PRO A 372 -18.25 -3.49 17.74
N TYR A 373 -17.58 -3.01 16.68
CA TYR A 373 -17.29 -3.87 15.53
C TYR A 373 -16.36 -5.02 15.92
N PRO A 374 -16.61 -6.23 15.40
CA PRO A 374 -15.67 -7.33 15.59
C PRO A 374 -14.28 -6.99 15.04
N GLU A 375 -13.23 -7.49 15.67
CA GLU A 375 -11.82 -7.22 15.31
C GLU A 375 -11.49 -7.57 13.85
N TYR A 376 -12.21 -8.52 13.24
CA TYR A 376 -12.02 -8.85 11.83
C TYR A 376 -12.63 -7.83 10.85
N VAL A 377 -13.48 -6.91 11.30
CA VAL A 377 -13.99 -5.77 10.53
C VAL A 377 -13.01 -4.61 10.71
N MET A 378 -12.05 -4.49 9.81
CA MET A 378 -10.96 -3.51 9.93
C MET A 378 -11.43 -2.07 9.76
N GLY A 379 -12.49 -1.83 9.01
CA GLY A 379 -12.99 -0.50 8.66
C GLY A 379 -13.45 -0.45 7.21
N GLY A 380 -13.21 0.68 6.54
CA GLY A 380 -13.68 0.86 5.17
C GLY A 380 -12.78 1.72 4.30
N SER A 381 -13.04 1.66 2.99
CA SER A 381 -12.35 2.46 2.00
C SER A 381 -13.34 3.08 1.01
N TYR A 382 -13.28 4.40 0.88
CA TYR A 382 -14.03 5.12 -0.15
C TYR A 382 -13.30 5.04 -1.48
N ALA A 383 -13.92 4.51 -2.52
CA ALA A 383 -13.27 4.23 -3.79
C ALA A 383 -13.70 5.19 -4.91
N VAL A 384 -12.72 5.76 -5.59
CA VAL A 384 -12.89 6.54 -6.84
C VAL A 384 -12.41 5.69 -7.99
N TRP A 385 -13.36 5.21 -8.80
CA TRP A 385 -13.10 4.46 -10.02
C TRP A 385 -13.26 5.33 -11.25
N CYS A 386 -12.48 5.10 -12.27
CA CYS A 386 -12.38 5.96 -13.45
C CYS A 386 -12.72 5.24 -14.76
N ASP A 387 -13.84 4.52 -14.79
CA ASP A 387 -14.32 3.73 -15.95
C ASP A 387 -14.37 4.54 -17.25
N ASP A 388 -14.75 5.82 -17.15
CA ASP A 388 -14.59 6.80 -18.24
C ASP A 388 -13.66 7.93 -17.75
N PRO A 389 -12.35 7.81 -17.96
CA PRO A 389 -11.36 8.73 -17.41
C PRO A 389 -11.51 10.18 -17.89
N ASN A 390 -12.17 10.38 -19.03
CA ASN A 390 -12.39 11.71 -19.62
C ASN A 390 -13.73 12.32 -19.24
N TYR A 391 -14.57 11.61 -18.50
CA TYR A 391 -15.89 12.09 -18.10
C TYR A 391 -15.83 13.35 -17.24
N GLU A 392 -14.82 13.45 -16.37
CA GLU A 392 -14.62 14.56 -15.45
C GLU A 392 -13.17 14.99 -15.37
N SER A 393 -12.96 16.29 -15.08
CA SER A 393 -11.64 16.83 -14.75
C SER A 393 -11.24 16.45 -13.30
N GLU A 394 -9.96 16.55 -12.96
CA GLU A 394 -9.46 16.41 -11.59
C GLU A 394 -10.22 17.31 -10.61
N GLN A 395 -10.46 18.58 -10.98
CA GLN A 395 -11.19 19.53 -10.15
C GLN A 395 -12.64 19.11 -9.93
N SER A 396 -13.32 18.58 -10.97
CA SER A 396 -14.70 18.09 -10.83
C SER A 396 -14.78 16.89 -9.88
N VAL A 397 -13.85 15.95 -10.00
CA VAL A 397 -13.76 14.80 -9.05
C VAL A 397 -13.56 15.32 -7.63
N GLU A 398 -12.56 16.20 -7.44
CA GLU A 398 -12.23 16.79 -6.14
C GLU A 398 -13.43 17.48 -5.48
N ASP A 399 -14.22 18.23 -6.24
CA ASP A 399 -15.40 18.93 -5.71
C ASP A 399 -16.53 17.94 -5.34
N LYS A 400 -16.74 16.92 -6.16
CA LYS A 400 -17.82 15.95 -5.97
C LYS A 400 -17.57 14.97 -4.83
N ILE A 401 -16.33 14.56 -4.59
CA ILE A 401 -16.00 13.67 -3.48
C ILE A 401 -15.94 14.40 -2.12
N TYR A 402 -15.94 15.73 -2.12
CA TYR A 402 -15.68 16.55 -0.93
C TYR A 402 -16.55 16.20 0.29
N HIS A 403 -17.88 16.18 0.14
CA HIS A 403 -18.79 15.83 1.26
C HIS A 403 -18.85 14.32 1.50
N ARG A 404 -18.64 13.51 0.45
CA ARG A 404 -18.67 12.04 0.54
C ARG A 404 -17.54 11.51 1.42
N THR A 405 -16.32 11.95 1.16
CA THR A 405 -15.17 11.53 1.96
C THR A 405 -15.30 11.95 3.42
N ARG A 406 -15.85 13.14 3.69
CA ARG A 406 -16.06 13.63 5.06
C ARG A 406 -17.14 12.86 5.80
N ALA A 407 -18.22 12.50 5.11
CA ALA A 407 -19.25 11.62 5.67
C ALA A 407 -18.67 10.23 6.00
N THR A 408 -17.88 9.67 5.10
CA THR A 408 -17.20 8.39 5.30
C THR A 408 -16.23 8.45 6.48
N ALA A 409 -15.40 9.48 6.55
CA ALA A 409 -14.46 9.70 7.65
C ALA A 409 -15.17 9.78 9.01
N TYR A 410 -16.25 10.55 9.08
CA TYR A 410 -17.06 10.70 10.30
C TYR A 410 -17.60 9.34 10.75
N LYS A 411 -18.13 8.54 9.82
CA LYS A 411 -18.70 7.21 10.12
C LYS A 411 -17.65 6.18 10.55
N MET A 412 -16.41 6.36 10.18
CA MET A 412 -15.29 5.47 10.56
C MET A 412 -14.59 5.93 11.84
N TRP A 413 -14.66 7.23 12.16
CA TRP A 413 -14.00 7.76 13.35
C TRP A 413 -14.86 7.63 14.59
N ASN A 414 -16.10 8.10 14.54
CA ASN A 414 -17.01 8.11 15.70
C ASN A 414 -18.46 8.15 15.21
N ALA A 415 -19.08 7.01 15.00
CA ALA A 415 -20.45 6.88 14.49
C ALA A 415 -21.48 6.63 15.58
N ASN A 416 -21.25 7.10 16.80
CA ASN A 416 -22.10 6.84 17.95
C ASN A 416 -23.52 7.44 17.84
N ASP A 417 -24.39 7.06 18.80
CA ASP A 417 -25.82 7.39 18.86
C ASP A 417 -26.18 8.90 18.91
N ASN A 418 -25.20 9.79 19.04
CA ASN A 418 -25.39 11.23 19.17
C ASN A 418 -24.98 12.01 17.91
N GLN A 419 -24.97 11.36 16.73
CA GLN A 419 -24.65 12.08 15.50
C GLN A 419 -25.68 13.17 15.21
N PRO A 420 -25.26 14.39 14.82
CA PRO A 420 -26.18 15.47 14.45
C PRO A 420 -26.88 15.18 13.13
N ASP A 421 -27.95 15.91 12.86
CA ASP A 421 -28.58 15.85 11.53
C ASP A 421 -27.57 16.21 10.42
N TYR A 422 -27.70 15.59 9.26
CA TYR A 422 -26.76 15.78 8.14
C TYR A 422 -26.56 17.25 7.75
N ASP A 423 -27.62 18.08 7.78
CA ASP A 423 -27.48 19.51 7.46
C ASP A 423 -26.60 20.26 8.46
N VAL A 424 -26.63 19.88 9.73
CA VAL A 424 -25.76 20.45 10.78
C VAL A 424 -24.32 20.00 10.56
N PHE A 425 -24.13 18.70 10.29
CA PHE A 425 -22.82 18.15 9.94
C PHE A 425 -22.25 18.83 8.70
N LYS A 426 -23.03 18.93 7.63
CA LYS A 426 -22.62 19.56 6.37
C LYS A 426 -22.23 21.03 6.58
N ALA A 427 -23.01 21.79 7.36
CA ALA A 427 -22.69 23.18 7.65
C ALA A 427 -21.35 23.32 8.43
N ALA A 428 -21.07 22.42 9.36
CA ALA A 428 -19.80 22.36 10.07
C ALA A 428 -18.63 22.03 9.11
N VAL A 429 -18.81 21.04 8.23
CA VAL A 429 -17.85 20.67 7.20
C VAL A 429 -17.56 21.83 6.25
N ASP A 430 -18.59 22.53 5.77
CA ASP A 430 -18.44 23.69 4.89
C ASP A 430 -17.69 24.85 5.60
N LYS A 431 -17.95 25.09 6.89
CA LYS A 431 -17.21 26.06 7.71
C LYS A 431 -15.75 25.63 7.95
N LEU A 432 -15.53 24.34 8.16
CA LEU A 432 -14.20 23.78 8.35
C LEU A 432 -13.35 23.89 7.06
N GLY A 433 -13.94 23.55 5.92
CA GLY A 433 -13.29 23.60 4.62
C GLY A 433 -12.17 22.55 4.47
N ARG A 434 -11.32 22.74 3.48
CA ARG A 434 -10.16 21.90 3.23
C ARG A 434 -9.03 22.15 4.21
N THR A 435 -8.07 21.25 4.23
CA THR A 435 -6.85 21.37 5.04
C THR A 435 -6.17 22.72 4.84
N PRO A 436 -5.64 23.36 5.87
CA PRO A 436 -4.75 24.51 5.69
C PRO A 436 -3.58 24.15 4.76
N GLY A 437 -3.26 25.05 3.81
CA GLY A 437 -2.20 24.80 2.85
C GLY A 437 -2.54 23.81 1.72
N PHE A 438 -3.82 23.50 1.52
CA PHE A 438 -4.27 22.55 0.49
C PHE A 438 -3.68 22.83 -0.91
N ASN A 439 -3.63 24.09 -1.33
CA ASN A 439 -3.08 24.52 -2.62
C ASN A 439 -1.64 25.03 -2.52
N GLU A 440 -1.03 24.98 -1.36
CA GLU A 440 0.33 25.45 -1.16
C GLU A 440 1.32 24.31 -1.45
N ALA A 441 2.46 24.64 -2.05
CA ALA A 441 3.58 23.71 -2.11
C ALA A 441 3.96 23.31 -0.68
N LEU A 442 4.50 22.11 -0.52
CA LEU A 442 5.08 21.72 0.77
C LEU A 442 6.20 22.72 1.11
N PRO A 443 6.26 23.24 2.34
CA PRO A 443 7.39 24.03 2.76
C PRO A 443 8.66 23.19 2.67
N ALA A 444 9.76 23.81 2.24
CA ALA A 444 11.03 23.12 2.28
C ALA A 444 11.37 22.75 3.73
N PRO A 445 12.01 21.58 3.96
CA PRO A 445 12.46 21.21 5.29
C PRO A 445 13.28 22.36 5.90
N GLY A 446 12.89 22.85 7.09
CA GLY A 446 13.52 23.96 7.78
C GLY A 446 12.88 25.35 7.57
N GLU A 447 11.92 25.53 6.66
CA GLU A 447 11.22 26.82 6.48
C GLU A 447 10.13 27.09 7.54
N VAL A 448 9.69 26.05 8.27
CA VAL A 448 8.51 26.14 9.18
C VAL A 448 8.85 26.74 10.53
N PHE A 449 10.12 26.77 10.92
CA PHE A 449 10.57 27.21 12.25
C PHE A 449 11.71 28.24 12.14
N GLN A 450 11.34 29.51 12.08
CA GLN A 450 12.29 30.62 12.18
C GLN A 450 12.00 31.39 13.47
N GLY A 451 12.59 30.97 14.58
CA GLY A 451 12.67 31.75 15.82
C GLY A 451 14.12 32.11 16.09
N GLU A 452 14.37 33.27 16.71
CA GLU A 452 15.74 33.77 17.01
C GLU A 452 16.58 32.83 17.89
N ASP A 453 15.96 31.77 18.45
CA ASP A 453 16.63 30.82 19.36
C ASP A 453 16.32 29.34 19.03
N THR A 454 15.95 29.05 17.78
CA THR A 454 15.66 27.69 17.33
C THR A 454 16.90 27.02 16.75
N ALA A 455 17.00 25.71 16.97
CA ALA A 455 18.02 24.84 16.44
C ALA A 455 17.38 23.66 15.73
N THR A 456 18.10 23.04 14.80
CA THR A 456 17.66 21.85 14.11
C THR A 456 18.62 20.69 14.32
N VAL A 457 18.09 19.47 14.40
CA VAL A 457 18.87 18.25 14.27
C VAL A 457 18.37 17.51 13.05
N THR A 458 19.22 17.34 12.06
CA THR A 458 18.95 16.52 10.88
C THR A 458 19.57 15.14 11.11
N ILE A 459 18.76 14.10 11.08
CA ILE A 459 19.22 12.71 11.18
C ILE A 459 19.34 12.15 9.77
N LYS A 460 20.55 11.69 9.42
CA LYS A 460 20.87 11.03 8.16
C LYS A 460 21.06 9.54 8.37
N TYR A 461 20.60 8.76 7.41
CA TYR A 461 20.65 7.31 7.45
C TYR A 461 21.56 6.81 6.32
N ILE A 462 22.66 6.17 6.68
CA ILE A 462 23.60 5.60 5.69
C ILE A 462 23.90 4.14 6.03
N ASP A 463 24.20 3.36 5.02
CA ASP A 463 24.73 2.00 5.23
C ASP A 463 26.22 2.00 5.56
N ASN A 464 26.76 0.82 5.85
CA ASN A 464 28.19 0.61 6.13
C ASN A 464 29.10 0.90 4.92
N PHE A 465 28.52 1.16 3.74
CA PHE A 465 29.24 1.58 2.52
C PHE A 465 29.11 3.08 2.25
N GLY A 466 28.32 3.82 3.06
CA GLY A 466 28.09 5.25 2.94
C GLY A 466 26.96 5.63 1.98
N LYS A 467 26.15 4.67 1.52
CA LYS A 467 24.97 4.92 0.71
C LYS A 467 23.82 5.38 1.61
N THR A 468 23.07 6.41 1.18
CA THR A 468 21.83 6.83 1.84
C THR A 468 20.77 5.74 1.69
N ILE A 469 20.14 5.33 2.81
CA ILE A 469 19.19 4.21 2.89
C ILE A 469 17.79 4.63 3.34
N ALA A 470 17.63 5.85 3.81
CA ALA A 470 16.33 6.45 4.12
C ALA A 470 16.41 7.96 3.94
N ALA A 471 15.25 8.62 3.83
CA ALA A 471 15.15 10.07 3.83
C ALA A 471 15.62 10.65 5.17
N ASP A 472 16.18 11.85 5.13
CA ASP A 472 16.62 12.58 6.33
C ASP A 472 15.38 12.93 7.18
N ASP A 473 15.45 12.67 8.50
CA ASP A 473 14.48 13.21 9.45
C ASP A 473 15.00 14.52 10.03
N VAL A 474 14.14 15.54 10.15
CA VAL A 474 14.52 16.86 10.67
C VAL A 474 13.70 17.18 11.90
N PHE A 475 14.39 17.38 13.01
CA PHE A 475 13.80 17.74 14.30
C PHE A 475 14.17 19.16 14.69
N TYR A 476 13.26 19.84 15.39
CA TYR A 476 13.39 21.22 15.77
C TYR A 476 13.31 21.37 17.29
N GLY A 477 14.11 22.23 17.85
CA GLY A 477 14.12 22.54 19.28
C GLY A 477 14.64 23.93 19.56
N LEU A 478 14.62 24.35 20.83
CA LEU A 478 15.32 25.56 21.27
C LEU A 478 16.77 25.21 21.57
N ASN A 479 17.68 26.14 21.30
CA ASN A 479 19.07 26.00 21.76
C ASN A 479 19.09 25.70 23.26
N ASP A 480 19.98 24.81 23.68
CA ASP A 480 20.13 24.29 25.04
C ASP A 480 18.99 23.39 25.56
N SER A 481 17.86 23.18 24.82
CA SER A 481 16.88 22.15 25.19
C SER A 481 17.42 20.75 24.93
N GLU A 482 16.93 19.77 25.67
CA GLU A 482 17.35 18.37 25.53
C GLU A 482 16.64 17.71 24.35
N TYR A 483 17.35 16.80 23.64
CA TYR A 483 16.77 15.89 22.67
C TYR A 483 17.07 14.45 23.05
N HIS A 484 16.16 13.55 22.68
CA HIS A 484 16.29 12.11 22.77
C HIS A 484 15.78 11.50 21.49
N PHE A 485 16.62 10.77 20.76
CA PHE A 485 16.26 10.10 19.54
C PHE A 485 16.51 8.60 19.68
N GLU A 486 15.70 7.81 19.00
CA GLU A 486 15.95 6.38 18.85
C GLU A 486 16.37 6.07 17.41
N ALA A 487 17.20 5.04 17.24
CA ALA A 487 17.59 4.60 15.93
C ALA A 487 16.39 3.97 15.21
N LYS A 488 16.03 4.51 14.05
CA LYS A 488 14.90 4.04 13.22
C LYS A 488 15.10 2.57 12.82
N GLU A 489 14.08 1.75 12.95
CA GLU A 489 14.11 0.39 12.39
C GLU A 489 13.96 0.46 10.88
N LEU A 490 14.96 -0.07 10.17
CA LEU A 490 15.00 -0.11 8.71
C LEU A 490 15.09 -1.57 8.25
N PHE A 491 14.19 -1.98 7.37
CA PHE A 491 14.14 -3.35 6.87
C PHE A 491 15.45 -3.72 6.15
N GLY A 492 15.99 -4.87 6.49
CA GLY A 492 17.28 -5.35 5.94
C GLY A 492 18.52 -4.69 6.51
N TYR A 493 18.35 -3.82 7.52
CA TYR A 493 19.48 -3.12 8.15
C TYR A 493 19.42 -3.25 9.67
N SER A 494 20.57 -3.19 10.33
CA SER A 494 20.65 -3.00 11.78
C SER A 494 21.55 -1.82 12.12
N PHE A 495 21.11 -1.02 13.09
CA PHE A 495 21.86 0.11 13.58
C PHE A 495 23.23 -0.32 14.13
N ILE A 496 24.30 0.38 13.74
CA ILE A 496 25.66 0.16 14.21
C ILE A 496 26.04 1.23 15.22
N GLU A 497 26.05 2.47 14.76
CA GLU A 497 26.58 3.63 15.48
C GLU A 497 26.03 4.94 14.92
N SER A 498 26.11 6.00 15.73
CA SER A 498 25.92 7.38 15.28
C SER A 498 27.20 8.19 15.46
N ASP A 499 27.42 9.17 14.60
CA ASP A 499 28.57 10.07 14.67
C ASP A 499 28.47 11.06 15.83
N LEU A 500 27.25 11.34 16.30
CA LEU A 500 26.97 12.14 17.51
C LEU A 500 26.00 11.36 18.43
N PRO A 501 25.97 11.66 19.74
CA PRO A 501 25.03 11.03 20.65
C PRO A 501 23.57 11.25 20.24
N LEU A 502 22.74 10.23 20.45
CA LEU A 502 21.30 10.31 20.23
C LEU A 502 20.55 11.03 21.38
N ASP A 503 21.24 11.22 22.49
CA ASP A 503 20.80 12.06 23.62
C ASP A 503 21.71 13.27 23.74
N GLY A 504 21.13 14.45 23.86
CA GLY A 504 21.95 15.65 23.94
C GLY A 504 21.13 16.93 24.08
N LYS A 505 21.76 18.02 23.67
CA LYS A 505 21.11 19.32 23.63
C LYS A 505 21.19 19.93 22.26
N TYR A 506 20.13 20.57 21.82
CA TYR A 506 20.14 21.37 20.60
C TYR A 506 21.19 22.49 20.72
N ASN A 507 22.04 22.61 19.73
CA ASN A 507 23.09 23.61 19.67
C ASN A 507 23.27 24.11 18.22
N GLY A 508 22.46 25.05 17.81
CA GLY A 508 22.38 25.46 16.42
C GLY A 508 21.91 24.31 15.50
N ASN A 509 22.21 24.45 14.22
CA ASN A 509 21.86 23.41 13.24
C ASN A 509 22.89 22.29 13.29
N MET A 510 22.46 21.10 13.68
CA MET A 510 23.29 19.91 13.83
C MET A 510 22.86 18.84 12.81
N THR A 511 23.79 17.97 12.47
CA THR A 511 23.49 16.75 11.71
C THR A 511 24.01 15.55 12.48
N ILE A 512 23.19 14.55 12.68
CA ILE A 512 23.55 13.25 13.27
C ILE A 512 23.44 12.21 12.15
N THR A 513 24.52 11.50 11.88
CA THR A 513 24.51 10.45 10.87
C THR A 513 24.45 9.09 11.55
N LEU A 514 23.37 8.36 11.32
CA LEU A 514 23.18 7.00 11.78
C LEU A 514 23.68 6.04 10.71
N LYS A 515 24.56 5.16 11.12
CA LYS A 515 25.16 4.15 10.26
C LYS A 515 24.57 2.78 10.56
N TYR A 516 24.22 2.08 9.51
CA TYR A 516 23.57 0.78 9.58
C TYR A 516 24.39 -0.29 8.88
N GLN A 517 24.32 -1.51 9.40
CA GLN A 517 24.85 -2.70 8.74
C GLN A 517 23.78 -3.25 7.79
N LEU A 518 24.10 -3.33 6.51
CA LEU A 518 23.27 -4.06 5.56
C LEU A 518 23.31 -5.56 5.90
N HIS A 519 22.18 -6.17 6.14
CA HIS A 519 22.01 -7.60 6.28
C HIS A 519 21.55 -8.20 4.97
N CYS A 520 22.38 -9.07 4.42
CA CYS A 520 22.06 -9.79 3.23
C CYS A 520 22.33 -11.28 3.48
N ASP A 521 21.25 -12.07 3.46
CA ASP A 521 21.36 -13.54 3.55
C ASP A 521 21.65 -14.10 2.16
N LYS A 522 22.89 -14.54 1.98
CA LYS A 522 23.38 -15.18 0.75
C LYS A 522 23.49 -16.70 0.87
N THR A 523 22.87 -17.30 1.89
CA THR A 523 23.02 -18.73 2.20
C THR A 523 22.52 -19.62 1.06
N ASP A 524 21.32 -19.38 0.56
CA ASP A 524 20.74 -20.17 -0.51
C ASP A 524 21.41 -19.89 -1.85
N LEU A 525 21.75 -18.62 -2.15
CA LEU A 525 22.51 -18.27 -3.34
C LEU A 525 23.90 -18.95 -3.33
N LYS A 526 24.57 -18.96 -2.17
CA LYS A 526 25.82 -19.68 -1.99
C LYS A 526 25.67 -21.15 -2.32
N LYS A 527 24.64 -21.81 -1.79
CA LYS A 527 24.36 -23.23 -2.04
C LYS A 527 24.23 -23.52 -3.53
N GLU A 528 23.41 -22.76 -4.23
CA GLU A 528 23.19 -22.94 -5.67
C GLU A 528 24.46 -22.68 -6.51
N ILE A 529 25.30 -21.70 -6.12
CA ILE A 529 26.55 -21.40 -6.81
C ILE A 529 27.59 -22.52 -6.62
N PHE A 530 27.68 -23.09 -5.42
CA PHE A 530 28.74 -24.08 -5.08
C PHE A 530 28.28 -25.53 -5.23
N GLU A 531 26.98 -25.75 -5.57
CA GLU A 531 26.43 -27.03 -6.02
C GLU A 531 25.93 -26.94 -7.48
N PRO A 532 26.81 -26.58 -8.45
CA PRO A 532 26.39 -26.31 -9.81
C PRO A 532 25.97 -27.59 -10.54
N LEU A 533 25.19 -27.42 -11.62
CA LEU A 533 24.87 -28.53 -12.53
C LEU A 533 26.15 -29.15 -13.10
N ALA A 534 26.17 -30.47 -13.22
CA ALA A 534 27.15 -31.20 -14.01
C ALA A 534 26.82 -31.00 -15.49
N VAL A 535 27.17 -29.85 -16.06
CA VAL A 535 26.74 -29.40 -17.42
C VAL A 535 27.02 -30.43 -18.52
N SER A 536 28.02 -31.30 -18.34
CA SER A 536 28.30 -32.41 -19.29
C SER A 536 27.19 -33.47 -19.36
N GLU A 537 26.25 -33.46 -18.42
CA GLU A 537 25.10 -34.37 -18.44
C GLU A 537 23.85 -33.76 -19.09
N TYR A 538 23.94 -32.54 -19.62
CA TYR A 538 22.83 -31.79 -20.19
C TYR A 538 23.07 -31.38 -21.64
N ILE A 539 21.98 -31.07 -22.36
CA ILE A 539 22.05 -30.57 -23.73
C ILE A 539 22.70 -29.18 -23.74
N ASN A 540 23.77 -28.99 -24.52
CA ASN A 540 24.58 -27.77 -24.52
C ASN A 540 23.78 -26.47 -24.73
N GLU A 541 22.77 -26.53 -25.61
CA GLU A 541 21.91 -25.36 -25.91
C GLU A 541 21.08 -24.95 -24.70
N THR A 542 20.67 -25.91 -23.85
CA THR A 542 19.83 -25.63 -22.67
C THR A 542 20.62 -25.18 -21.44
N VAL A 543 21.95 -25.36 -21.44
CA VAL A 543 22.81 -24.90 -20.31
C VAL A 543 23.46 -23.54 -20.56
N ALA A 544 23.27 -22.93 -21.73
CA ALA A 544 23.83 -21.62 -22.02
C ALA A 544 23.32 -20.53 -21.05
N ASP A 545 21.99 -20.50 -20.86
CA ASP A 545 21.33 -19.56 -19.93
C ASP A 545 21.72 -19.85 -18.47
N TYR A 546 21.81 -21.13 -18.10
CA TYR A 546 22.30 -21.51 -16.78
C TYR A 546 23.73 -20.98 -16.52
N ASN A 547 24.65 -21.12 -17.46
CA ASN A 547 26.01 -20.62 -17.32
C ASN A 547 26.05 -19.09 -17.20
N LYS A 548 25.17 -18.39 -17.93
CA LYS A 548 25.01 -16.93 -17.82
C LYS A 548 24.49 -16.56 -16.44
N ALA A 549 23.41 -17.17 -16.00
CA ALA A 549 22.83 -16.94 -14.68
C ALA A 549 23.81 -17.26 -13.54
N LEU A 550 24.58 -18.35 -13.64
CA LEU A 550 25.61 -18.71 -12.66
C LEU A 550 26.73 -17.67 -12.61
N THR A 551 27.09 -17.05 -13.73
CA THR A 551 28.10 -15.98 -13.75
C THR A 551 27.58 -14.75 -13.03
N MET A 552 26.37 -14.30 -13.33
CA MET A 552 25.72 -13.17 -12.64
C MET A 552 25.53 -13.45 -11.15
N ALA A 553 25.07 -14.66 -10.80
CA ALA A 553 24.89 -15.07 -9.40
C ALA A 553 26.22 -15.00 -8.61
N LYS A 554 27.35 -15.38 -9.21
CA LYS A 554 28.67 -15.25 -8.61
C LYS A 554 29.08 -13.80 -8.42
N GLU A 555 28.82 -12.92 -9.39
CA GLU A 555 29.10 -11.49 -9.26
C GLU A 555 28.35 -10.89 -8.07
N ILE A 556 27.03 -11.14 -7.97
CA ILE A 556 26.21 -10.69 -6.84
C ILE A 556 26.66 -11.31 -5.51
N TYR A 557 27.02 -12.59 -5.50
CA TYR A 557 27.49 -13.25 -4.27
C TYR A 557 28.76 -12.63 -3.70
N PHE A 558 29.71 -12.27 -4.56
CA PHE A 558 30.98 -11.68 -4.15
C PHE A 558 30.94 -10.16 -3.99
N ASP A 559 29.89 -9.50 -4.44
CA ASP A 559 29.68 -8.06 -4.22
C ASP A 559 29.10 -7.83 -2.82
N GLU A 560 29.91 -7.28 -1.92
CA GLU A 560 29.51 -6.98 -0.54
C GLU A 560 28.44 -5.88 -0.44
N THR A 561 28.26 -5.09 -1.49
CA THR A 561 27.27 -4.00 -1.54
C THR A 561 25.90 -4.45 -2.09
N SER A 562 25.79 -5.69 -2.56
CA SER A 562 24.54 -6.24 -3.07
C SER A 562 23.52 -6.40 -1.93
N GLY A 563 22.37 -5.75 -2.08
CA GLY A 563 21.21 -5.91 -1.18
C GLY A 563 20.50 -7.23 -1.35
N GLN A 564 19.57 -7.54 -0.43
CA GLN A 564 18.82 -8.80 -0.41
C GLN A 564 18.03 -9.03 -1.71
N LEU A 565 17.49 -7.97 -2.30
CA LEU A 565 16.79 -8.02 -3.57
C LEU A 565 17.67 -8.58 -4.71
N ALA A 566 18.88 -8.03 -4.88
CA ALA A 566 19.81 -8.50 -5.90
C ALA A 566 20.18 -9.97 -5.69
N VAL A 567 20.32 -10.41 -4.43
CA VAL A 567 20.59 -11.80 -4.05
C VAL A 567 19.40 -12.71 -4.39
N ASN A 568 18.18 -12.30 -4.05
CA ASN A 568 16.98 -13.07 -4.33
C ASN A 568 16.75 -13.22 -5.83
N ASN A 569 16.95 -12.14 -6.61
CA ASN A 569 16.84 -12.18 -8.06
C ASN A 569 17.89 -13.08 -8.72
N ALA A 570 19.14 -13.00 -8.25
CA ALA A 570 20.20 -13.85 -8.74
C ALA A 570 19.97 -15.34 -8.40
N LEU A 571 19.46 -15.63 -7.20
CA LEU A 571 19.07 -16.97 -6.78
C LEU A 571 17.96 -17.53 -7.66
N ARG A 572 16.89 -16.76 -7.86
CA ARG A 572 15.75 -17.15 -8.70
C ARG A 572 16.19 -17.40 -10.14
N ALA A 573 16.90 -16.46 -10.75
CA ALA A 573 17.39 -16.60 -12.12
C ALA A 573 18.27 -17.85 -12.30
N LEU A 574 19.09 -18.18 -11.31
CA LEU A 574 19.93 -19.36 -11.33
C LEU A 574 19.12 -20.66 -11.20
N GLN A 575 18.12 -20.67 -10.31
CA GLN A 575 17.21 -21.82 -10.13
C GLN A 575 16.34 -22.05 -11.35
N ASP A 576 15.79 -21.00 -11.95
CA ASP A 576 14.98 -21.08 -13.16
C ASP A 576 15.77 -21.62 -14.35
N ALA A 577 16.98 -21.09 -14.55
CA ALA A 577 17.86 -21.57 -15.61
C ALA A 577 18.31 -23.03 -15.38
N LYS A 578 18.48 -23.43 -14.11
CA LYS A 578 18.76 -24.82 -13.70
C LYS A 578 17.61 -25.76 -14.01
N ASN A 579 16.37 -25.32 -13.76
CA ASN A 579 15.17 -26.11 -14.01
C ASN A 579 14.85 -26.24 -15.51
N LYS A 580 15.24 -25.26 -16.32
CA LYS A 580 15.09 -25.27 -17.80
C LYS A 580 16.15 -26.13 -18.49
N ALA A 581 17.21 -26.53 -17.80
CA ALA A 581 18.27 -27.37 -18.38
C ALA A 581 17.78 -28.82 -18.62
N VAL A 582 17.89 -29.28 -19.84
CA VAL A 582 17.43 -30.62 -20.28
C VAL A 582 18.55 -31.63 -20.18
N LYS A 583 18.34 -32.67 -19.36
CA LYS A 583 19.32 -33.72 -19.15
C LYS A 583 19.47 -34.59 -20.40
N LEU A 584 20.71 -34.97 -20.75
CA LEU A 584 20.98 -35.89 -21.84
C LEU A 584 20.41 -37.28 -21.50
N GLU A 585 19.55 -37.78 -22.37
CA GLU A 585 19.12 -39.18 -22.33
C GLU A 585 19.99 -40.01 -23.29
N TYR A 586 20.65 -41.01 -22.75
CA TYR A 586 21.46 -41.92 -23.53
C TYR A 586 20.65 -43.16 -23.88
N TYR A 587 20.43 -43.37 -25.15
CA TYR A 587 19.85 -44.60 -25.67
C TYR A 587 20.96 -45.49 -26.19
N SER A 588 21.04 -46.74 -25.68
CA SER A 588 21.97 -47.74 -26.21
C SER A 588 21.41 -48.33 -27.51
N LEU A 589 22.06 -48.07 -28.64
CA LEU A 589 21.73 -48.69 -29.89
C LEU A 589 22.51 -50.02 -30.02
N TYR A 590 21.82 -51.15 -29.91
CA TYR A 590 22.41 -52.44 -30.19
C TYR A 590 22.27 -52.72 -31.70
N VAL A 591 23.40 -52.76 -32.40
CA VAL A 591 23.43 -53.13 -33.81
C VAL A 591 23.93 -54.57 -33.88
N GLU A 592 23.06 -55.52 -34.23
CA GLU A 592 23.46 -56.90 -34.53
C GLU A 592 23.91 -56.95 -35.98
N VAL A 593 25.22 -57.16 -36.19
CA VAL A 593 25.79 -57.32 -37.55
C VAL A 593 25.86 -58.81 -37.83
N THR A 594 24.90 -59.32 -38.61
CA THR A 594 24.95 -60.68 -39.18
C THR A 594 25.77 -60.70 -40.45
N TYR A 595 26.91 -61.33 -40.43
CA TYR A 595 27.67 -61.61 -41.62
C TYR A 595 27.08 -62.82 -42.30
N PRO A 596 26.76 -62.80 -43.60
CA PRO A 596 26.41 -64.00 -44.33
C PRO A 596 27.63 -64.94 -44.33
N LEU A 597 27.50 -66.15 -43.78
CA LEU A 597 28.47 -67.18 -43.91
C LEU A 597 28.53 -67.55 -45.44
N ASN A 598 29.62 -67.23 -46.06
CA ASN A 598 29.89 -67.80 -47.38
C ASN A 598 30.08 -69.31 -47.24
N GLU A 599 29.08 -70.08 -47.66
CA GLU A 599 29.28 -71.46 -47.90
C GLU A 599 30.20 -71.61 -49.16
N SER A 600 31.37 -72.17 -48.95
CA SER A 600 32.26 -72.67 -50.01
C SER A 600 32.04 -74.12 -50.26
#